data_d1717d2d7c7ce982815ea29fd9e928ce
#
_entry.id   d1717d2d7c7ce982815ea29fd9e928ce
#
_cell.length_a   1.000
_cell.length_b   1.000
_cell.length_c   1.000
_cell.angle_alpha   90.00
_cell.angle_beta   90.00
_cell.angle_gamma   90.00
#
_symmetry.space_group_name_H-M   'P 1'
#
loop_
_entity.id
_entity.type
_entity.pdbx_description
1 polymer ?
#
loop_
_entity_poly.entity_id
_entity_poly.type
_entity_poly.pdbx_seq_one_letter_code
_entity_poly.pdbx_strand_id
1 'polypeptide(L)'
;CSDQNGDINFITDLIVWQQDVGWRRGSTDDVIVWRDQLQKNWSHLRSGVCYGGSGFLGHKSYTAQSEPRSNWMPEEKQTRFHEEYAKNLQNDSLFWGAWIDNMFDYGSSRRPYGINGAGLVTLNRREKKDAYYLYKAMWNGAEPTLHIVDKRRRLRDYEKQAFRVYSSAGTPTLIVGRDTLAMSEYAPFQYRSDSVAIHGMIEVKAAAGDLRDSVTILVGNVLKPKRTQVLRRTAGPQTTN
;
A
#
# COMPACT_ATOMS: atom_id res chain seq x y z
N CYS A 1 -10.42 10.63 15.95
CA CYS A 1 -11.16 9.92 16.97
C CYS A 1 -11.44 8.48 16.50
N SER A 2 -11.22 7.47 17.33
CA SER A 2 -11.44 6.05 17.00
C SER A 2 -12.70 5.48 17.64
N ASP A 3 -13.23 6.14 18.66
CA ASP A 3 -14.46 5.75 19.36
C ASP A 3 -15.62 6.62 18.86
N GLN A 4 -16.55 6.00 18.12
CA GLN A 4 -17.73 6.68 17.58
C GLN A 4 -18.76 7.07 18.66
N ASN A 5 -18.70 6.46 19.83
CA ASN A 5 -19.69 6.66 20.90
C ASN A 5 -19.17 7.56 22.04
N GLY A 6 -17.95 8.07 21.90
CA GLY A 6 -17.39 8.95 22.95
C GLY A 6 -18.09 10.29 23.01
N ASP A 7 -18.53 10.73 24.19
CA ASP A 7 -19.28 11.98 24.40
C ASP A 7 -18.57 13.23 23.87
N ILE A 8 -17.23 13.22 23.87
CA ILE A 8 -16.42 14.32 23.36
C ILE A 8 -16.63 14.58 21.85
N ASN A 9 -17.07 13.60 21.10
CA ASN A 9 -17.32 13.72 19.66
C ASN A 9 -18.48 14.67 19.34
N PHE A 10 -19.33 14.94 20.33
CA PHE A 10 -20.53 15.79 20.16
C PHE A 10 -20.32 17.22 20.63
N ILE A 11 -19.11 17.57 21.08
CA ILE A 11 -18.77 18.92 21.55
C ILE A 11 -18.19 19.78 20.42
N THR A 12 -17.58 19.14 19.40
CA THR A 12 -16.86 19.83 18.35
C THR A 12 -17.69 20.00 17.07
N ASP A 13 -17.50 21.12 16.35
CA ASP A 13 -18.16 21.38 15.07
C ASP A 13 -17.64 20.49 13.94
N LEU A 14 -16.38 20.07 14.04
CA LEU A 14 -15.68 19.25 13.06
C LEU A 14 -15.03 18.07 13.75
N ILE A 15 -15.17 16.88 13.18
CA ILE A 15 -14.55 15.67 13.71
C ILE A 15 -13.74 14.96 12.63
N VAL A 16 -12.56 14.46 12.99
CA VAL A 16 -11.73 13.61 12.13
C VAL A 16 -11.61 12.22 12.77
N TRP A 17 -12.14 11.22 12.08
CA TRP A 17 -12.13 9.85 12.51
C TRP A 17 -10.83 9.16 12.11
N GLN A 18 -10.12 8.58 13.09
CA GLN A 18 -8.96 7.75 12.81
C GLN A 18 -9.42 6.34 12.44
N GLN A 19 -9.08 5.90 11.22
CA GLN A 19 -9.43 4.57 10.72
C GLN A 19 -8.20 3.71 10.38
N ASP A 20 -8.23 2.46 10.84
CA ASP A 20 -7.21 1.45 10.55
C ASP A 20 -7.80 0.07 10.18
N VAL A 21 -9.11 0.04 9.88
CA VAL A 21 -9.81 -1.16 9.40
C VAL A 21 -9.16 -1.67 8.12
N GLY A 22 -8.93 -2.97 8.04
CA GLY A 22 -8.17 -3.58 6.93
C GLY A 22 -6.64 -3.50 7.09
N TRP A 23 -6.14 -2.67 8.03
CA TRP A 23 -4.72 -2.66 8.36
C TRP A 23 -4.38 -3.58 9.52
N ARG A 24 -5.07 -3.44 10.66
CA ARG A 24 -4.85 -4.22 11.89
C ARG A 24 -5.90 -5.29 12.11
N ARG A 25 -7.10 -5.07 11.63
CA ARG A 25 -8.26 -5.93 11.79
C ARG A 25 -9.21 -5.79 10.61
N GLY A 26 -9.95 -6.84 10.31
CA GLY A 26 -10.93 -6.83 9.22
C GLY A 26 -10.31 -6.74 7.82
N SER A 27 -11.15 -6.42 6.86
CA SER A 27 -10.81 -6.15 5.47
C SER A 27 -10.85 -4.66 5.19
N THR A 28 -10.16 -4.21 4.14
CA THR A 28 -10.28 -2.83 3.64
C THR A 28 -11.70 -2.49 3.19
N ASP A 29 -12.48 -3.48 2.76
CA ASP A 29 -13.89 -3.30 2.38
C ASP A 29 -14.78 -2.96 3.58
N ASP A 30 -14.39 -3.35 4.79
CA ASP A 30 -15.14 -3.04 6.01
C ASP A 30 -15.17 -1.51 6.31
N VAL A 31 -14.33 -0.73 5.65
CA VAL A 31 -14.38 0.73 5.74
C VAL A 31 -15.70 1.30 5.19
N ILE A 32 -16.28 0.65 4.18
CA ILE A 32 -17.59 1.04 3.64
C ILE A 32 -18.68 0.77 4.66
N VAL A 33 -18.64 -0.39 5.33
CA VAL A 33 -19.60 -0.74 6.40
C VAL A 33 -19.51 0.29 7.53
N TRP A 34 -18.31 0.64 7.95
CA TRP A 34 -18.09 1.68 8.96
C TRP A 34 -18.63 3.05 8.51
N ARG A 35 -18.37 3.43 7.27
CA ARG A 35 -18.83 4.70 6.68
C ARG A 35 -20.37 4.77 6.62
N ASP A 36 -21.02 3.66 6.24
CA ASP A 36 -22.49 3.58 6.18
C ASP A 36 -23.12 3.67 7.57
N GLN A 37 -22.50 3.05 8.58
CA GLN A 37 -22.90 3.20 9.97
C GLN A 37 -22.73 4.64 10.48
N LEU A 38 -21.62 5.30 10.12
CA LEU A 38 -21.38 6.69 10.46
C LEU A 38 -22.46 7.60 9.84
N GLN A 39 -22.76 7.40 8.56
CA GLN A 39 -23.82 8.15 7.87
C GLN A 39 -25.18 7.92 8.49
N LYS A 40 -25.52 6.67 8.83
CA LYS A 40 -26.81 6.33 9.43
C LYS A 40 -27.00 6.95 10.82
N ASN A 41 -25.97 6.90 11.67
CA ASN A 41 -26.08 7.26 13.07
C ASN A 41 -25.73 8.73 13.34
N TRP A 42 -24.83 9.32 12.50
CA TRP A 42 -24.19 10.61 12.79
C TRP A 42 -24.06 11.52 11.54
N SER A 43 -25.05 11.45 10.65
CA SER A 43 -25.05 12.26 9.40
C SER A 43 -24.99 13.77 9.61
N HIS A 44 -25.36 14.23 10.79
CA HIS A 44 -25.32 15.65 11.18
C HIS A 44 -23.91 16.14 11.57
N LEU A 45 -22.97 15.21 11.85
CA LEU A 45 -21.60 15.58 12.17
C LEU A 45 -20.81 15.87 10.90
N ARG A 46 -20.08 16.97 10.90
CA ARG A 46 -19.14 17.28 9.82
C ARG A 46 -17.90 16.40 9.98
N SER A 47 -17.92 15.27 9.31
CA SER A 47 -16.92 14.21 9.44
C SER A 47 -15.78 14.38 8.44
N GLY A 48 -14.56 14.14 8.89
CA GLY A 48 -13.38 13.87 8.08
C GLY A 48 -12.80 12.52 8.44
N VAL A 49 -11.88 12.00 7.65
CA VAL A 49 -11.24 10.70 7.89
C VAL A 49 -9.72 10.81 7.86
N CYS A 50 -9.06 10.19 8.83
CA CYS A 50 -7.62 10.02 8.87
C CYS A 50 -7.28 8.53 8.82
N TYR A 51 -6.39 8.13 7.94
CA TYR A 51 -6.01 6.73 7.80
C TYR A 51 -4.56 6.55 7.36
N GLY A 52 -4.01 5.36 7.60
CA GLY A 52 -2.65 5.03 7.18
C GLY A 52 -2.28 3.61 7.53
N GLY A 53 -1.30 3.11 6.82
CA GLY A 53 -0.72 1.79 7.02
C GLY A 53 0.80 1.87 6.98
N SER A 54 1.50 0.94 7.62
CA SER A 54 2.96 0.94 7.68
C SER A 54 3.58 0.13 6.55
N GLY A 55 4.68 0.60 5.97
CA GLY A 55 5.45 -0.13 4.98
C GLY A 55 6.94 0.21 5.07
N PHE A 56 7.80 -0.81 5.01
CA PHE A 56 9.26 -0.64 4.99
C PHE A 56 9.81 -1.08 3.65
N LEU A 57 10.67 -0.25 3.06
CA LEU A 57 11.27 -0.54 1.74
C LEU A 57 12.15 -1.80 1.73
N GLY A 58 12.73 -2.16 2.88
CA GLY A 58 13.52 -3.38 3.05
C GLY A 58 12.69 -4.66 3.16
N HIS A 59 11.41 -4.53 3.50
CA HIS A 59 10.48 -5.66 3.58
C HIS A 59 9.82 -5.89 2.23
N LYS A 60 10.07 -7.04 1.61
CA LYS A 60 9.48 -7.39 0.31
C LYS A 60 8.47 -8.50 0.48
N SER A 61 7.33 -8.38 -0.17
CA SER A 61 6.37 -9.48 -0.28
C SER A 61 6.72 -10.30 -1.51
N TYR A 62 7.08 -11.57 -1.29
CA TYR A 62 7.26 -12.55 -2.37
C TYR A 62 5.94 -13.20 -2.76
N THR A 63 4.92 -13.10 -1.91
CA THR A 63 3.57 -13.57 -2.16
C THR A 63 2.61 -12.39 -2.24
N ALA A 64 1.47 -12.57 -2.91
CA ALA A 64 0.45 -11.54 -3.02
C ALA A 64 -0.21 -11.16 -1.68
N GLN A 65 0.00 -11.97 -0.64
CA GLN A 65 -0.57 -11.78 0.70
C GLN A 65 0.55 -11.52 1.71
N SER A 66 0.43 -10.44 2.46
CA SER A 66 1.27 -10.13 3.62
C SER A 66 0.40 -10.13 4.88
N GLU A 67 0.88 -10.81 5.94
CA GLU A 67 0.16 -10.90 7.21
C GLU A 67 0.07 -9.54 7.92
N PRO A 68 -1.13 -9.07 8.29
CA PRO A 68 -1.32 -7.75 8.88
C PRO A 68 -0.67 -7.54 10.24
N ARG A 69 -0.44 -8.62 10.99
CA ARG A 69 -0.02 -8.58 12.40
C ARG A 69 1.45 -8.91 12.63
N SER A 70 2.18 -9.25 11.58
CA SER A 70 3.60 -9.54 11.71
C SER A 70 4.43 -8.25 11.80
N ASN A 71 5.65 -8.37 12.32
CA ASN A 71 6.63 -7.28 12.23
C ASN A 71 7.14 -7.09 10.79
N TRP A 72 6.77 -7.97 9.89
CA TRP A 72 7.05 -7.89 8.47
C TRP A 72 5.97 -7.05 7.78
N MET A 73 6.31 -5.82 7.41
CA MET A 73 5.41 -4.83 6.83
C MET A 73 5.96 -4.38 5.47
N PRO A 74 5.70 -5.12 4.39
CA PRO A 74 6.18 -4.75 3.07
C PRO A 74 5.46 -3.52 2.53
N GLU A 75 6.19 -2.73 1.72
CA GLU A 75 5.66 -1.55 1.03
C GLU A 75 4.41 -1.90 0.20
N GLU A 76 4.43 -3.07 -0.45
CA GLU A 76 3.34 -3.55 -1.30
C GLU A 76 2.01 -3.67 -0.54
N LYS A 77 2.06 -4.00 0.76
CA LYS A 77 0.86 -4.03 1.61
C LYS A 77 0.36 -2.61 1.91
N GLN A 78 1.27 -1.72 2.30
CA GLN A 78 0.93 -0.31 2.53
C GLN A 78 0.26 0.28 1.28
N THR A 79 0.86 0.05 0.12
CA THR A 79 0.37 0.52 -1.17
C THR A 79 -1.07 0.06 -1.44
N ARG A 80 -1.35 -1.23 -1.29
CA ARG A 80 -2.71 -1.78 -1.49
C ARG A 80 -3.73 -1.20 -0.51
N PHE A 81 -3.34 -1.07 0.76
CA PHE A 81 -4.20 -0.46 1.75
C PHE A 81 -4.61 0.96 1.34
N HIS A 82 -3.65 1.78 0.92
CA HIS A 82 -3.93 3.13 0.46
C HIS A 82 -4.74 3.18 -0.84
N GLU A 83 -4.50 2.26 -1.79
CA GLU A 83 -5.29 2.14 -3.02
C GLU A 83 -6.77 1.87 -2.73
N GLU A 84 -7.07 0.91 -1.86
CA GLU A 84 -8.45 0.55 -1.51
C GLU A 84 -9.14 1.66 -0.73
N TYR A 85 -8.45 2.29 0.23
CA TYR A 85 -9.02 3.43 0.95
C TYR A 85 -9.29 4.63 0.04
N ALA A 86 -8.34 4.96 -0.83
CA ALA A 86 -8.53 6.03 -1.81
C ALA A 86 -9.71 5.75 -2.73
N LYS A 87 -9.84 4.53 -3.24
CA LYS A 87 -10.97 4.09 -4.08
C LYS A 87 -12.31 4.22 -3.36
N ASN A 88 -12.37 3.80 -2.09
CA ASN A 88 -13.62 3.69 -1.34
C ASN A 88 -14.07 5.02 -0.71
N LEU A 89 -13.14 5.92 -0.41
CA LEU A 89 -13.43 7.17 0.32
C LEU A 89 -13.20 8.43 -0.49
N GLN A 90 -12.55 8.33 -1.65
CA GLN A 90 -12.35 9.49 -2.50
C GLN A 90 -13.69 9.96 -3.08
N ASN A 91 -13.94 11.28 -3.00
CA ASN A 91 -15.18 11.91 -3.45
C ASN A 91 -16.43 11.47 -2.69
N ASP A 92 -16.30 10.83 -1.52
CA ASP A 92 -17.44 10.56 -0.66
C ASP A 92 -17.93 11.85 -0.02
N SER A 93 -19.17 12.25 -0.31
CA SER A 93 -19.76 13.49 0.16
C SER A 93 -19.98 13.54 1.68
N LEU A 94 -19.86 12.40 2.39
CA LEU A 94 -19.91 12.36 3.85
C LEU A 94 -18.70 13.06 4.47
N PHE A 95 -17.54 13.00 3.80
CA PHE A 95 -16.30 13.51 4.35
C PHE A 95 -15.92 14.86 3.72
N TRP A 96 -15.76 15.89 4.56
CA TRP A 96 -15.25 17.19 4.13
C TRP A 96 -13.73 17.19 3.89
N GLY A 97 -13.01 16.14 4.31
CA GLY A 97 -11.58 15.97 4.07
C GLY A 97 -11.07 14.60 4.45
N ALA A 98 -9.92 14.25 3.88
CA ALA A 98 -9.17 13.04 4.17
C ALA A 98 -7.71 13.38 4.49
N TRP A 99 -7.14 12.72 5.49
CA TRP A 99 -5.76 12.89 5.93
C TRP A 99 -5.03 11.57 5.94
N ILE A 100 -3.76 11.62 5.60
CA ILE A 100 -2.89 10.46 5.63
C ILE A 100 -2.01 10.51 6.89
N ASP A 101 -2.03 9.45 7.66
CA ASP A 101 -1.18 9.22 8.83
C ASP A 101 -0.04 8.26 8.44
N ASN A 102 1.16 8.76 8.04
CA ASN A 102 1.70 10.12 8.06
C ASN A 102 2.40 10.46 6.73
N MET A 103 2.89 11.70 6.58
CA MET A 103 3.75 12.05 5.45
C MET A 103 5.13 11.38 5.55
N PHE A 104 5.72 11.29 6.74
CA PHE A 104 7.05 10.74 6.97
C PHE A 104 7.04 9.58 7.96
N ASP A 105 7.90 8.58 7.76
CA ASP A 105 8.24 7.65 8.82
C ASP A 105 8.83 8.42 10.01
N TYR A 106 8.64 7.93 11.23
CA TYR A 106 9.11 8.59 12.43
C TYR A 106 9.62 7.61 13.49
N GLY A 107 10.44 8.11 14.41
CA GLY A 107 10.97 7.35 15.54
C GLY A 107 9.85 6.90 16.48
N SER A 108 9.87 5.63 16.92
CA SER A 108 8.86 5.09 17.84
C SER A 108 9.43 3.93 18.66
N SER A 109 9.58 4.14 19.96
CA SER A 109 10.05 3.09 20.88
C SER A 109 9.11 1.89 21.00
N ARG A 110 7.85 2.04 20.57
CA ARG A 110 6.82 0.98 20.60
C ARG A 110 6.85 0.10 19.37
N ARG A 111 7.74 0.36 18.40
CA ARG A 111 7.79 -0.37 17.12
C ARG A 111 9.10 -1.14 16.98
N PRO A 112 9.07 -2.28 16.29
CA PRO A 112 10.27 -2.96 15.89
C PRO A 112 11.22 -1.99 15.16
N TYR A 113 12.51 -2.15 15.36
CA TYR A 113 13.54 -1.29 14.76
C TYR A 113 13.52 0.19 15.20
N GLY A 114 12.72 0.55 16.24
CA GLY A 114 12.62 1.93 16.70
C GLY A 114 11.95 2.90 15.72
N ILE A 115 11.28 2.41 14.67
CA ILE A 115 10.70 3.22 13.60
C ILE A 115 9.24 2.81 13.36
N ASN A 116 8.37 3.80 13.23
CA ASN A 116 7.04 3.61 12.66
C ASN A 116 7.10 3.90 11.16
N GLY A 117 6.84 2.88 10.34
CA GLY A 117 6.88 2.95 8.88
C GLY A 117 5.58 3.46 8.23
N ALA A 118 4.74 4.22 8.95
CA ALA A 118 3.46 4.70 8.42
C ALA A 118 3.59 5.86 7.42
N GLY A 119 4.79 6.41 7.26
CA GLY A 119 5.03 7.49 6.32
C GLY A 119 4.87 7.09 4.85
N LEU A 120 4.47 8.04 4.03
CA LEU A 120 4.54 7.94 2.56
C LEU A 120 5.99 8.12 2.07
N VAL A 121 6.83 8.73 2.89
CA VAL A 121 8.26 8.99 2.65
C VAL A 121 9.05 8.42 3.83
N THR A 122 10.23 7.88 3.57
CA THR A 122 11.09 7.30 4.60
C THR A 122 11.57 8.31 5.65
N LEU A 123 12.01 7.81 6.82
CA LEU A 123 12.49 8.61 7.94
C LEU A 123 13.58 9.62 7.54
N ASN A 124 14.52 9.20 6.69
CA ASN A 124 15.60 10.05 6.17
C ASN A 124 15.15 11.02 5.06
N ARG A 125 13.86 11.01 4.69
CA ARG A 125 13.21 11.85 3.67
C ARG A 125 13.72 11.67 2.24
N ARG A 126 14.51 10.63 1.96
CA ARG A 126 15.14 10.42 0.64
C ARG A 126 14.26 9.61 -0.31
N GLU A 127 13.51 8.63 0.23
CA GLU A 127 12.78 7.68 -0.59
C GLU A 127 11.27 7.90 -0.46
N LYS A 128 10.63 8.15 -1.58
CA LYS A 128 9.16 8.21 -1.72
C LYS A 128 8.65 6.81 -1.96
N LYS A 129 7.67 6.35 -1.17
CA LYS A 129 7.03 5.04 -1.32
C LYS A 129 5.98 5.07 -2.43
N ASP A 130 5.50 3.90 -2.87
CA ASP A 130 4.50 3.84 -3.94
C ASP A 130 3.22 4.62 -3.58
N ALA A 131 2.74 4.53 -2.33
CA ALA A 131 1.59 5.29 -1.86
C ALA A 131 1.77 6.81 -1.94
N TYR A 132 3.00 7.35 -1.88
CA TYR A 132 3.27 8.77 -2.14
C TYR A 132 2.86 9.16 -3.57
N TYR A 133 3.18 8.33 -4.55
CA TYR A 133 2.88 8.62 -5.95
C TYR A 133 1.39 8.49 -6.26
N LEU A 134 0.66 7.63 -5.53
CA LEU A 134 -0.79 7.58 -5.59
C LEU A 134 -1.39 8.95 -5.24
N TYR A 135 -1.05 9.48 -4.06
CA TYR A 135 -1.59 10.77 -3.62
C TYR A 135 -1.04 11.95 -4.43
N LYS A 136 0.19 11.86 -4.94
CA LYS A 136 0.70 12.86 -5.87
C LYS A 136 -0.14 12.89 -7.15
N ALA A 137 -0.51 11.73 -7.71
CA ALA A 137 -1.37 11.67 -8.89
C ALA A 137 -2.77 12.23 -8.62
N MET A 138 -3.31 11.97 -7.42
CA MET A 138 -4.67 12.37 -7.04
C MET A 138 -4.80 13.85 -6.65
N TRP A 139 -3.82 14.39 -5.93
CA TRP A 139 -3.95 15.68 -5.23
C TRP A 139 -3.04 16.78 -5.76
N ASN A 140 -2.04 16.45 -6.56
CA ASN A 140 -1.14 17.46 -7.13
C ASN A 140 -1.42 17.68 -8.62
N GLY A 141 -2.35 18.58 -8.92
CA GLY A 141 -2.68 18.98 -10.29
C GLY A 141 -1.60 19.80 -10.99
N ALA A 142 -0.65 20.39 -10.26
CA ALA A 142 0.39 21.24 -10.84
C ALA A 142 1.51 20.44 -11.52
N GLU A 143 1.79 19.23 -11.05
CA GLU A 143 2.84 18.38 -11.58
C GLU A 143 2.27 17.02 -11.97
N PRO A 144 2.16 16.69 -13.25
CA PRO A 144 1.65 15.39 -13.67
C PRO A 144 2.54 14.25 -13.17
N THR A 145 1.91 13.13 -12.88
CA THR A 145 2.56 11.96 -12.31
C THR A 145 2.41 10.75 -13.22
N LEU A 146 3.48 10.00 -13.38
CA LEU A 146 3.50 8.66 -13.95
C LEU A 146 4.40 7.78 -13.08
N HIS A 147 3.89 6.65 -12.57
CA HIS A 147 4.64 5.79 -11.68
C HIS A 147 4.24 4.32 -11.80
N ILE A 148 5.18 3.45 -12.12
CA ILE A 148 4.99 1.99 -12.09
C ILE A 148 5.01 1.53 -10.64
N VAL A 149 3.93 0.90 -10.19
CA VAL A 149 3.76 0.40 -8.83
C VAL A 149 4.57 -0.89 -8.61
N ASP A 150 4.99 -1.16 -7.39
CA ASP A 150 5.79 -2.33 -7.00
C ASP A 150 7.15 -2.42 -7.72
N LYS A 151 7.70 -1.33 -8.26
CA LYS A 151 8.95 -1.37 -9.02
C LYS A 151 10.18 -1.68 -8.16
N ARG A 152 10.12 -1.52 -6.84
CA ARG A 152 11.20 -1.94 -5.94
C ARG A 152 11.23 -3.43 -5.71
N ARG A 153 10.14 -4.14 -5.97
CA ARG A 153 10.09 -5.60 -5.96
C ARG A 153 10.59 -6.14 -7.30
N ARG A 154 11.90 -6.08 -7.48
CA ARG A 154 12.55 -6.50 -8.74
C ARG A 154 12.58 -8.01 -8.93
N LEU A 155 12.56 -8.80 -7.84
CA LEU A 155 12.52 -10.26 -7.89
C LEU A 155 11.08 -10.73 -7.70
N ARG A 156 10.57 -11.55 -8.60
CA ARG A 156 9.18 -12.05 -8.58
C ARG A 156 9.17 -13.55 -8.82
N ASP A 157 8.44 -14.27 -8.00
CA ASP A 157 8.41 -15.75 -7.97
C ASP A 157 7.24 -16.36 -8.74
N TYR A 158 6.34 -15.55 -9.27
CA TYR A 158 5.19 -15.98 -10.05
C TYR A 158 5.24 -15.47 -11.48
N GLU A 159 4.95 -16.36 -12.41
CA GLU A 159 5.10 -16.13 -13.84
C GLU A 159 4.03 -15.18 -14.41
N LYS A 160 2.79 -15.25 -13.91
CA LYS A 160 1.73 -14.34 -14.34
C LYS A 160 1.80 -13.03 -13.58
N GLN A 161 2.03 -11.95 -14.30
CA GLN A 161 2.16 -10.60 -13.76
C GLN A 161 1.07 -9.69 -14.33
N ALA A 162 0.35 -8.98 -13.48
CA ALA A 162 -0.39 -7.79 -13.86
C ALA A 162 0.34 -6.58 -13.29
N PHE A 163 0.48 -5.53 -14.07
CA PHE A 163 1.15 -4.31 -13.68
C PHE A 163 0.14 -3.25 -13.30
N ARG A 164 0.49 -2.43 -12.33
CA ARG A 164 -0.27 -1.25 -11.91
C ARG A 164 0.56 -0.01 -12.18
N VAL A 165 -0.10 1.05 -12.61
CA VAL A 165 0.53 2.34 -12.91
C VAL A 165 -0.37 3.45 -12.36
N TYR A 166 0.22 4.41 -11.67
CA TYR A 166 -0.45 5.66 -11.34
C TYR A 166 -0.14 6.69 -12.40
N SER A 167 -1.19 7.35 -12.91
CA SER A 167 -1.03 8.38 -13.93
C SER A 167 -2.08 9.49 -13.77
N SER A 168 -1.62 10.73 -13.69
CA SER A 168 -2.47 11.92 -13.86
C SER A 168 -2.27 12.61 -15.21
N ALA A 169 -1.46 12.01 -16.10
CA ALA A 169 -1.20 12.49 -17.46
C ALA A 169 -2.02 11.73 -18.52
N GLY A 170 -3.16 11.17 -18.14
CA GLY A 170 -4.02 10.34 -18.99
C GLY A 170 -3.66 8.86 -18.94
N THR A 171 -4.34 8.05 -19.77
CA THR A 171 -4.15 6.60 -19.84
C THR A 171 -2.72 6.26 -20.25
N PRO A 172 -1.97 5.52 -19.41
CA PRO A 172 -0.60 5.15 -19.75
C PRO A 172 -0.55 4.02 -20.78
N THR A 173 0.49 4.02 -21.60
CA THR A 173 0.90 2.86 -22.39
C THR A 173 1.95 2.08 -21.60
N LEU A 174 1.81 0.76 -21.53
CA LEU A 174 2.77 -0.12 -20.87
C LEU A 174 3.46 -1.03 -21.89
N ILE A 175 4.79 -1.06 -21.85
CA ILE A 175 5.61 -1.95 -22.70
C ILE A 175 6.33 -2.92 -21.77
N VAL A 176 6.15 -4.22 -22.01
CA VAL A 176 6.78 -5.31 -21.26
C VAL A 176 7.65 -6.11 -22.22
N GLY A 177 8.95 -5.87 -22.16
CA GLY A 177 9.89 -6.40 -23.16
C GLY A 177 9.62 -5.82 -24.55
N ARG A 178 8.96 -6.61 -25.42
CA ARG A 178 8.57 -6.19 -26.78
C ARG A 178 7.06 -5.98 -26.93
N ASP A 179 6.27 -6.39 -25.95
CA ASP A 179 4.81 -6.38 -26.03
C ASP A 179 4.25 -5.10 -25.43
N THR A 180 3.31 -4.48 -26.14
CA THR A 180 2.55 -3.34 -25.63
C THR A 180 1.25 -3.86 -25.03
N LEU A 181 1.02 -3.55 -23.76
CA LEU A 181 -0.16 -3.95 -23.00
C LEU A 181 -1.13 -2.77 -22.87
N ALA A 182 -2.40 -3.04 -23.09
CA ALA A 182 -3.46 -2.10 -22.77
C ALA A 182 -3.57 -1.91 -21.25
N MET A 183 -3.86 -0.68 -20.85
CA MET A 183 -4.09 -0.31 -19.45
C MET A 183 -5.54 0.13 -19.28
N SER A 184 -6.22 -0.43 -18.28
CA SER A 184 -7.58 -0.05 -17.91
C SER A 184 -7.57 0.69 -16.59
N GLU A 185 -8.27 1.81 -16.52
CA GLU A 185 -8.49 2.53 -15.26
C GLU A 185 -9.49 1.75 -14.41
N TYR A 186 -9.10 1.37 -13.19
CA TYR A 186 -9.96 0.64 -12.25
C TYR A 186 -10.36 1.48 -11.02
N ALA A 187 -9.65 2.58 -10.81
CA ALA A 187 -10.00 3.63 -9.87
C ALA A 187 -9.34 4.94 -10.35
N PRO A 188 -9.77 6.12 -9.90
CA PRO A 188 -9.21 7.40 -10.35
C PRO A 188 -7.68 7.42 -10.26
N PHE A 189 -7.02 7.71 -11.40
CA PHE A 189 -5.56 7.76 -11.56
C PHE A 189 -4.84 6.41 -11.38
N GLN A 190 -5.57 5.30 -11.26
CA GLN A 190 -5.03 3.97 -11.04
C GLN A 190 -5.35 3.07 -12.22
N TYR A 191 -4.32 2.62 -12.91
CA TYR A 191 -4.41 1.81 -14.12
C TYR A 191 -3.83 0.42 -13.88
N ARG A 192 -4.44 -0.59 -14.53
CA ARG A 192 -3.98 -1.97 -14.44
C ARG A 192 -3.96 -2.60 -15.84
N SER A 193 -2.93 -3.42 -16.10
CA SER A 193 -2.87 -4.28 -17.27
C SER A 193 -3.56 -5.61 -17.02
N ASP A 194 -3.91 -6.32 -18.08
CA ASP A 194 -4.15 -7.76 -18.00
C ASP A 194 -2.90 -8.50 -17.52
N SER A 195 -3.11 -9.72 -17.04
CA SER A 195 -2.01 -10.59 -16.62
C SER A 195 -1.28 -11.14 -17.83
N VAL A 196 0.03 -10.98 -17.87
CA VAL A 196 0.91 -11.51 -18.88
C VAL A 196 1.91 -12.50 -18.28
N ALA A 197 2.23 -13.56 -19.01
CA ALA A 197 3.25 -14.52 -18.60
C ALA A 197 4.65 -13.95 -18.89
N ILE A 198 5.52 -13.97 -17.90
CA ILE A 198 6.87 -13.41 -17.98
C ILE A 198 7.85 -14.39 -17.38
N HIS A 199 8.99 -14.58 -18.04
CA HIS A 199 10.11 -15.38 -17.58
C HIS A 199 11.43 -14.61 -17.75
N GLY A 200 12.32 -14.79 -16.78
CA GLY A 200 13.66 -14.22 -16.84
C GLY A 200 13.66 -12.70 -16.57
N MET A 201 14.71 -12.06 -17.06
CA MET A 201 14.92 -10.63 -16.88
C MET A 201 14.22 -9.85 -17.98
N ILE A 202 13.36 -8.91 -17.61
CA ILE A 202 12.59 -8.11 -18.55
C ILE A 202 12.50 -6.65 -18.09
N GLU A 203 12.55 -5.76 -19.06
CA GLU A 203 12.31 -4.34 -18.83
C GLU A 203 10.84 -4.01 -19.04
N VAL A 204 10.29 -3.24 -18.10
CA VAL A 204 8.92 -2.73 -18.11
C VAL A 204 8.99 -1.22 -18.20
N LYS A 205 8.32 -0.63 -19.19
CA LYS A 205 8.29 0.82 -19.45
C LYS A 205 6.84 1.31 -19.45
N ALA A 206 6.60 2.43 -18.79
CA ALA A 206 5.33 3.14 -18.86
C ALA A 206 5.54 4.52 -19.51
N ALA A 207 4.56 4.95 -20.28
CA ALA A 207 4.54 6.26 -20.94
C ALA A 207 3.16 6.90 -20.88
N ALA A 208 3.07 8.20 -20.55
CA ALA A 208 1.85 9.00 -20.63
C ALA A 208 2.25 10.45 -20.95
N GLY A 209 1.80 11.00 -22.08
CA GLY A 209 2.32 12.26 -22.61
C GLY A 209 3.85 12.22 -22.72
N ASP A 210 4.52 13.22 -22.15
CA ASP A 210 5.98 13.30 -22.11
C ASP A 210 6.62 12.53 -20.95
N LEU A 211 5.81 12.01 -20.03
CA LEU A 211 6.31 11.28 -18.88
C LEU A 211 6.72 9.86 -19.25
N ARG A 212 7.82 9.41 -18.63
CA ARG A 212 8.36 8.06 -18.76
C ARG A 212 8.74 7.51 -17.40
N ASP A 213 8.44 6.25 -17.16
CA ASP A 213 8.92 5.48 -16.00
C ASP A 213 9.34 4.08 -16.45
N SER A 214 10.32 3.49 -15.79
CA SER A 214 10.78 2.16 -16.15
C SER A 214 11.34 1.38 -14.98
N VAL A 215 11.33 0.06 -15.12
CA VAL A 215 11.94 -0.87 -14.17
C VAL A 215 12.38 -2.14 -14.87
N THR A 216 13.52 -2.70 -14.47
CA THR A 216 13.90 -4.07 -14.84
C THR A 216 13.54 -5.02 -13.70
N ILE A 217 12.80 -6.07 -14.03
CA ILE A 217 12.39 -7.13 -13.10
C ILE A 217 12.95 -8.48 -13.54
N LEU A 218 13.18 -9.37 -12.58
CA LEU A 218 13.55 -10.78 -12.81
C LEU A 218 12.40 -11.64 -12.29
N VAL A 219 11.84 -12.43 -13.19
CA VAL A 219 10.73 -13.36 -12.91
C VAL A 219 11.21 -14.80 -13.10
N GLY A 220 11.00 -15.63 -12.11
CA GLY A 220 11.39 -17.02 -12.15
C GLY A 220 11.47 -17.64 -10.75
N ASN A 221 11.94 -18.88 -10.67
CA ASN A 221 12.20 -19.55 -9.40
C ASN A 221 13.35 -18.85 -8.67
N VAL A 222 13.07 -17.69 -8.14
CA VAL A 222 13.96 -17.03 -7.19
C VAL A 222 13.96 -17.93 -5.96
N LEU A 223 15.10 -18.57 -5.74
CA LEU A 223 15.39 -19.51 -4.69
C LEU A 223 14.49 -19.35 -3.48
N LYS A 224 13.50 -20.24 -3.35
CA LYS A 224 12.89 -20.45 -2.03
C LYS A 224 14.08 -20.72 -1.12
N PRO A 225 14.35 -19.90 -0.09
CA PRO A 225 15.43 -20.21 0.83
C PRO A 225 15.18 -21.64 1.28
N LYS A 226 16.12 -22.55 1.02
CA LYS A 226 16.06 -23.90 1.57
C LYS A 226 15.83 -23.68 3.05
N ARG A 227 14.67 -24.12 3.57
CA ARG A 227 14.43 -24.15 5.00
C ARG A 227 15.62 -24.88 5.58
N THR A 228 16.55 -24.16 6.19
CA THR A 228 17.59 -24.74 7.00
C THR A 228 16.86 -25.51 8.08
N GLN A 229 16.87 -26.85 7.99
CA GLN A 229 16.36 -27.67 9.07
C GLN A 229 17.19 -27.28 10.29
N VAL A 230 16.56 -26.54 11.21
CA VAL A 230 17.12 -26.35 12.53
C VAL A 230 17.23 -27.77 13.12
N LEU A 231 18.40 -28.34 13.08
CA LEU A 231 18.73 -29.58 13.79
C LEU A 231 18.37 -29.33 15.25
N ARG A 232 17.20 -29.84 15.67
CA ARG A 232 16.88 -29.97 17.08
C ARG A 232 17.99 -30.81 17.69
N ARG A 233 18.89 -30.17 18.44
CA ARG A 233 19.78 -30.90 19.33
C ARG A 233 18.87 -31.64 20.31
N THR A 234 18.75 -32.92 20.15
CA THR A 234 18.19 -33.82 21.14
C THR A 234 19.06 -33.67 22.39
N ALA A 235 18.49 -33.18 23.46
CA ALA A 235 19.13 -33.19 24.76
C ALA A 235 19.45 -34.65 25.08
N GLY A 236 20.73 -34.96 25.27
CA GLY A 236 21.19 -36.24 25.73
C GLY A 236 20.61 -36.55 27.11
N PRO A 237 20.53 -37.85 27.51
CA PRO A 237 19.95 -38.24 28.78
C PRO A 237 20.76 -37.64 29.94
N GLN A 238 20.09 -36.97 30.84
CA GLN A 238 20.69 -36.57 32.13
C GLN A 238 20.88 -37.82 32.95
N THR A 239 22.14 -38.18 33.20
CA THR A 239 22.52 -39.17 34.22
C THR A 239 22.33 -38.51 35.59
N THR A 240 21.35 -39.02 36.34
CA THR A 240 21.24 -38.79 37.81
C THR A 240 22.29 -39.63 38.50
N ASN A 241 23.16 -38.98 39.26
CA ASN A 241 23.82 -39.53 40.45
C ASN A 241 23.31 -38.82 41.68
#